data_87885bd74f6607f56c09d4dedc15ebdb
#
_entry.id   87885bd74f6607f56c09d4dedc15ebdb
#
_cell.length_a   1.000
_cell.length_b   1.000
_cell.length_c   1.000
_cell.angle_alpha   90.00
_cell.angle_beta   90.00
_cell.angle_gamma   90.00
#
_symmetry.space_group_name_H-M   'P 1'
#
loop_
_entity.id
_entity.type
_entity.pdbx_description
1 polymer ?
#
loop_
_entity_poly.entity_id
_entity_poly.type
_entity_poly.pdbx_seq_one_letter_code
_entity_poly.pdbx_strand_id
1 'polypeptide(L)'
;MSRAEAHVKTIRSKLSNDEDINVLNWLTPVNYGSQQSDFINRRQLGTGQWLLESEEFQTWLNSEQQTLFCPGIPGAGKTILTSIIVEELTSRFSTDPGVGIAYIYCNFRRQDEQKIDNLLMSLLKQLAESQPSLPVAVKELYDRHKTKRTRPSLDEISRSLQVVTILYSRVFLIVDALDECQASAGCRQRFLSELFGLKANYKVNLYITSRFIPEITTKFRADITLEIRASKEDIGKYLETHMRYLSPFDDWNRQLQDEIKDEIVDAVDGMYVAKDYLKHL
;
A
#
# COMPACT_ATOMS: atom_id res chain seq x y z
N MET A 1 8.98 8.63 -20.27
CA MET A 1 9.33 7.37 -19.59
C MET A 1 9.89 7.73 -18.23
N SER A 2 9.17 7.41 -17.15
CA SER A 2 9.66 7.73 -15.81
C SER A 2 10.88 6.86 -15.46
N ARG A 3 11.74 7.33 -14.53
CA ARG A 3 12.87 6.53 -14.01
C ARG A 3 12.40 5.19 -13.43
N ALA A 4 11.20 5.16 -12.86
CA ALA A 4 10.55 3.95 -12.35
C ALA A 4 10.25 2.93 -13.48
N GLU A 5 9.73 3.38 -14.61
CA GLU A 5 9.48 2.49 -15.77
C GLU A 5 10.78 1.90 -16.35
N ALA A 6 11.86 2.70 -16.39
CA ALA A 6 13.15 2.20 -16.83
C ALA A 6 13.73 1.15 -15.87
N HIS A 7 13.53 1.32 -14.57
CA HIS A 7 13.98 0.38 -13.55
C HIS A 7 13.18 -0.93 -13.57
N VAL A 8 11.86 -0.85 -13.66
CA VAL A 8 10.97 -2.01 -13.86
C VAL A 8 11.35 -2.78 -15.14
N LYS A 9 11.71 -2.06 -16.20
CA LYS A 9 12.17 -2.67 -17.45
C LYS A 9 13.54 -3.37 -17.30
N THR A 10 14.44 -2.82 -16.52
CA THR A 10 15.76 -3.41 -16.23
C THR A 10 15.65 -4.63 -15.32
N ILE A 11 14.77 -4.61 -14.32
CA ILE A 11 14.47 -5.78 -13.47
C ILE A 11 13.80 -6.88 -14.31
N ARG A 12 12.80 -6.56 -15.12
CA ARG A 12 12.17 -7.52 -16.04
C ARG A 12 13.14 -8.13 -17.04
N SER A 13 14.13 -7.38 -17.52
CA SER A 13 15.16 -7.93 -18.43
C SER A 13 16.13 -8.89 -17.75
N LYS A 14 16.20 -8.85 -16.41
CA LYS A 14 17.03 -9.79 -15.61
C LYS A 14 16.29 -11.07 -15.23
N LEU A 15 14.95 -11.06 -15.15
CA LEU A 15 14.10 -12.26 -15.09
C LEU A 15 13.92 -12.81 -16.50
N SER A 16 15.01 -13.29 -17.10
CA SER A 16 15.06 -13.64 -18.53
C SER A 16 14.55 -15.05 -18.83
N ASN A 17 13.93 -15.74 -17.88
CA ASN A 17 13.47 -17.10 -18.08
C ASN A 17 11.96 -17.21 -17.89
N ASP A 18 11.24 -17.66 -18.92
CA ASP A 18 9.79 -17.97 -18.87
C ASP A 18 9.43 -18.84 -17.66
N GLU A 19 10.38 -19.64 -17.18
CA GLU A 19 10.22 -20.49 -16.00
C GLU A 19 10.12 -19.65 -14.71
N ASP A 20 10.93 -18.61 -14.53
CA ASP A 20 10.87 -17.73 -13.35
C ASP A 20 9.54 -16.97 -13.30
N ILE A 21 9.05 -16.53 -14.45
CA ILE A 21 7.73 -15.89 -14.57
C ILE A 21 6.60 -16.86 -14.20
N ASN A 22 6.70 -18.11 -14.63
CA ASN A 22 5.73 -19.15 -14.30
C ASN A 22 5.71 -19.43 -12.79
N VAL A 23 6.88 -19.47 -12.15
CA VAL A 23 6.99 -19.65 -10.69
C VAL A 23 6.33 -18.49 -9.94
N LEU A 24 6.62 -17.25 -10.34
CA LEU A 24 6.03 -16.05 -9.73
C LEU A 24 4.49 -16.00 -9.90
N ASN A 25 3.99 -16.39 -11.07
CA ASN A 25 2.54 -16.44 -11.33
C ASN A 25 1.85 -17.59 -10.58
N TRP A 26 2.57 -18.69 -10.31
CA TRP A 26 2.05 -19.77 -9.50
C TRP A 26 1.86 -19.37 -8.03
N LEU A 27 2.73 -18.51 -7.47
CA LEU A 27 2.56 -18.01 -6.09
C LEU A 27 1.18 -17.39 -5.91
N THR A 28 0.84 -16.41 -6.73
CA THR A 28 -0.47 -15.75 -6.68
C THR A 28 -0.80 -15.07 -8.01
N PRO A 29 -2.07 -15.15 -8.45
CA PRO A 29 -2.53 -14.35 -9.59
C PRO A 29 -2.79 -12.88 -9.24
N VAL A 30 -2.83 -12.52 -7.96
CA VAL A 30 -3.13 -11.16 -7.52
C VAL A 30 -2.00 -10.22 -7.93
N ASN A 31 -2.36 -9.14 -8.62
CA ASN A 31 -1.43 -8.10 -9.06
C ASN A 31 -1.75 -6.77 -8.38
N TYR A 32 -1.01 -6.46 -7.32
CA TYR A 32 -1.14 -5.17 -6.62
C TYR A 32 -0.50 -4.02 -7.40
N GLY A 33 0.41 -4.28 -8.34
CA GLY A 33 1.02 -3.25 -9.18
C GLY A 33 0.02 -2.50 -10.05
N SER A 34 -0.99 -3.19 -10.62
CA SER A 34 -2.07 -2.53 -11.36
C SER A 34 -2.94 -1.66 -10.43
N GLN A 35 -3.24 -2.14 -9.22
CA GLN A 35 -3.99 -1.34 -8.24
C GLN A 35 -3.19 -0.09 -7.81
N GLN A 36 -1.88 -0.23 -7.58
CA GLN A 36 -0.99 0.90 -7.29
C GLN A 36 -1.04 1.94 -8.42
N SER A 37 -0.94 1.51 -9.67
CA SER A 37 -1.01 2.40 -10.83
C SER A 37 -2.36 3.11 -10.91
N ASP A 38 -3.45 2.40 -10.65
CA ASP A 38 -4.79 2.99 -10.65
C ASP A 38 -4.96 4.05 -9.54
N PHE A 39 -4.46 3.77 -8.33
CA PHE A 39 -4.59 4.69 -7.21
C PHE A 39 -3.71 5.93 -7.38
N ILE A 40 -2.45 5.78 -7.80
CA ILE A 40 -1.58 6.93 -8.00
C ILE A 40 -2.05 7.82 -9.16
N ASN A 41 -2.66 7.25 -10.20
CA ASN A 41 -3.24 8.02 -11.30
C ASN A 41 -4.51 8.80 -10.88
N ARG A 42 -5.18 8.41 -9.80
CA ARG A 42 -6.32 9.15 -9.23
C ARG A 42 -5.89 10.24 -8.26
N ARG A 43 -4.60 10.31 -7.91
CA ARG A 43 -4.10 11.36 -7.04
C ARG A 43 -4.30 12.72 -7.69
N GLN A 44 -4.89 13.66 -6.94
CA GLN A 44 -4.82 15.07 -7.30
C GLN A 44 -3.40 15.57 -7.12
N LEU A 45 -2.81 16.14 -8.16
CA LEU A 45 -1.45 16.69 -8.11
C LEU A 45 -1.31 17.72 -6.98
N GLY A 46 -0.21 17.61 -6.24
CA GLY A 46 0.10 18.51 -5.13
C GLY A 46 -0.62 18.16 -3.81
N THR A 47 -1.40 17.05 -3.75
CA THR A 47 -2.00 16.58 -2.48
C THR A 47 -1.14 15.52 -1.80
N GLY A 48 -1.29 15.38 -0.47
CA GLY A 48 -0.64 14.36 0.35
C GLY A 48 0.83 14.63 0.66
N GLN A 49 1.36 15.80 0.29
CA GLN A 49 2.76 16.15 0.59
C GLN A 49 3.02 16.26 2.10
N TRP A 50 2.02 16.74 2.85
CA TRP A 50 2.07 16.86 4.30
C TRP A 50 2.44 15.56 5.01
N LEU A 51 1.98 14.40 4.47
CA LEU A 51 2.29 13.09 5.04
C LEU A 51 3.79 12.77 4.87
N LEU A 52 4.35 13.01 3.69
CA LEU A 52 5.76 12.76 3.42
C LEU A 52 6.68 13.70 4.22
N GLU A 53 6.21 14.90 4.55
CA GLU A 53 6.95 15.91 5.33
C GLU A 53 6.75 15.75 6.84
N SER A 54 5.80 14.91 7.29
CA SER A 54 5.53 14.71 8.72
C SER A 54 6.73 14.11 9.46
N GLU A 55 6.91 14.49 10.71
CA GLU A 55 7.97 13.96 11.57
C GLU A 55 7.83 12.44 11.75
N GLU A 56 6.59 11.97 11.87
CA GLU A 56 6.25 10.56 12.02
C GLU A 56 6.70 9.73 10.81
N PHE A 57 6.40 10.21 9.59
CA PHE A 57 6.83 9.54 8.36
C PHE A 57 8.35 9.56 8.22
N GLN A 58 9.00 10.71 8.46
CA GLN A 58 10.44 10.83 8.36
C GLN A 58 11.17 9.98 9.42
N THR A 59 10.64 9.91 10.64
CA THR A 59 11.16 9.01 11.68
C THR A 59 11.04 7.56 11.27
N TRP A 60 9.87 7.13 10.81
CA TRP A 60 9.63 5.78 10.30
C TRP A 60 10.52 5.45 9.11
N LEU A 61 10.66 6.38 8.17
CA LEU A 61 11.48 6.19 6.98
C LEU A 61 12.97 6.02 7.31
N ASN A 62 13.49 6.73 8.29
CA ASN A 62 14.93 6.76 8.60
C ASN A 62 15.34 5.79 9.72
N SER A 63 14.38 5.16 10.42
CA SER A 63 14.65 4.20 11.49
C SER A 63 14.39 2.77 11.01
N GLU A 64 15.03 1.79 11.65
CA GLU A 64 14.81 0.36 11.36
C GLU A 64 13.76 -0.24 12.30
N GLN A 65 13.06 -1.27 11.86
CA GLN A 65 12.09 -2.06 12.64
C GLN A 65 10.96 -1.21 13.26
N GLN A 66 10.54 -0.15 12.55
CA GLN A 66 9.45 0.71 12.99
C GLN A 66 8.12 0.37 12.30
N THR A 67 7.04 0.66 13.01
CA THR A 67 5.70 0.67 12.43
C THR A 67 5.18 2.09 12.40
N LEU A 68 4.70 2.54 11.25
CA LEU A 68 3.88 3.73 11.11
C LEU A 68 2.42 3.30 10.92
N PHE A 69 1.62 3.49 11.95
CA PHE A 69 0.19 3.20 11.93
C PHE A 69 -0.60 4.46 11.61
N CYS A 70 -1.38 4.40 10.54
CA CYS A 70 -2.12 5.54 10.02
C CYS A 70 -3.64 5.28 10.06
N PRO A 71 -4.29 5.47 11.23
CA PRO A 71 -5.73 5.38 11.31
C PRO A 71 -6.40 6.60 10.69
N GLY A 72 -7.63 6.44 10.20
CA GLY A 72 -8.42 7.56 9.69
C GLY A 72 -9.84 7.17 9.34
N ILE A 73 -10.73 8.15 9.34
CA ILE A 73 -12.14 7.97 9.00
C ILE A 73 -12.34 7.45 7.57
N PRO A 74 -13.50 6.87 7.22
CA PRO A 74 -13.83 6.56 5.84
C PRO A 74 -13.73 7.82 4.97
N GLY A 75 -13.20 7.70 3.77
CA GLY A 75 -13.06 8.83 2.84
C GLY A 75 -11.90 9.80 3.13
N ALA A 76 -11.09 9.61 4.17
CA ALA A 76 -9.95 10.46 4.50
C ALA A 76 -8.76 10.37 3.51
N GLY A 77 -8.85 9.57 2.45
CA GLY A 77 -7.80 9.47 1.44
C GLY A 77 -6.71 8.43 1.74
N LYS A 78 -6.89 7.53 2.73
CA LYS A 78 -5.88 6.54 3.14
C LYS A 78 -5.24 5.79 1.98
N THR A 79 -6.02 5.28 1.06
CA THR A 79 -5.53 4.49 -0.09
C THR A 79 -4.71 5.34 -1.06
N ILE A 80 -5.11 6.58 -1.31
CA ILE A 80 -4.33 7.51 -2.15
C ILE A 80 -3.01 7.86 -1.47
N LEU A 81 -3.03 8.15 -0.16
CA LEU A 81 -1.82 8.43 0.62
C LEU A 81 -0.89 7.20 0.67
N THR A 82 -1.45 6.00 0.80
CA THR A 82 -0.67 4.74 0.68
C THR A 82 0.00 4.64 -0.69
N SER A 83 -0.70 4.95 -1.77
CA SER A 83 -0.11 4.92 -3.11
C SER A 83 1.01 5.96 -3.31
N ILE A 84 0.90 7.12 -2.65
CA ILE A 84 1.95 8.14 -2.62
C ILE A 84 3.20 7.61 -1.89
N ILE A 85 3.04 6.95 -0.75
CA ILE A 85 4.16 6.34 -0.01
C ILE A 85 4.85 5.26 -0.85
N VAL A 86 4.09 4.38 -1.50
CA VAL A 86 4.65 3.34 -2.37
C VAL A 86 5.46 3.98 -3.51
N GLU A 87 4.94 5.03 -4.15
CA GLU A 87 5.63 5.75 -5.23
C GLU A 87 6.91 6.44 -4.71
N GLU A 88 6.84 7.11 -3.55
CA GLU A 88 7.99 7.75 -2.91
C GLU A 88 9.10 6.74 -2.59
N LEU A 89 8.77 5.62 -1.94
CA LEU A 89 9.74 4.58 -1.61
C LEU A 89 10.34 3.96 -2.88
N THR A 90 9.52 3.64 -3.87
CA THR A 90 9.97 3.06 -5.14
C THR A 90 10.89 4.01 -5.90
N SER A 91 10.57 5.30 -5.91
CA SER A 91 11.42 6.32 -6.54
C SER A 91 12.73 6.52 -5.79
N ARG A 92 12.64 6.66 -4.45
CA ARG A 92 13.80 6.93 -3.57
C ARG A 92 14.83 5.81 -3.59
N PHE A 93 14.38 4.56 -3.55
CA PHE A 93 15.24 3.38 -3.52
C PHE A 93 15.37 2.68 -4.88
N SER A 94 15.02 3.37 -5.96
CA SER A 94 15.02 2.81 -7.33
C SER A 94 16.36 2.22 -7.78
N THR A 95 17.47 2.69 -7.22
CA THR A 95 18.83 2.26 -7.53
C THR A 95 19.49 1.40 -6.46
N ASP A 96 18.79 1.16 -5.34
CA ASP A 96 19.30 0.37 -4.22
C ASP A 96 18.67 -1.04 -4.22
N PRO A 97 19.38 -2.06 -4.72
CA PRO A 97 18.87 -3.44 -4.73
C PRO A 97 18.81 -4.06 -3.34
N GLY A 98 19.42 -3.43 -2.33
CA GLY A 98 19.37 -3.86 -0.94
C GLY A 98 18.08 -3.50 -0.24
N VAL A 99 17.18 -2.71 -0.85
CA VAL A 99 15.90 -2.33 -0.27
C VAL A 99 14.75 -3.07 -0.96
N GLY A 100 14.00 -3.85 -0.18
CA GLY A 100 12.78 -4.53 -0.63
C GLY A 100 11.54 -3.71 -0.31
N ILE A 101 10.60 -3.62 -1.25
CA ILE A 101 9.32 -2.93 -1.08
C ILE A 101 8.22 -3.89 -1.53
N ALA A 102 7.26 -4.17 -0.63
CA ALA A 102 6.08 -4.93 -0.98
C ALA A 102 4.83 -4.33 -0.32
N TYR A 103 3.71 -4.38 -1.03
CA TYR A 103 2.49 -3.71 -0.60
C TYR A 103 1.24 -4.53 -0.91
N ILE A 104 0.21 -4.31 -0.09
CA ILE A 104 -1.10 -4.95 -0.18
C ILE A 104 -2.16 -3.86 -0.04
N TYR A 105 -3.14 -3.90 -0.92
CA TYR A 105 -4.38 -3.13 -0.84
C TYR A 105 -5.53 -4.05 -0.44
N CYS A 106 -5.94 -4.01 0.83
CA CYS A 106 -7.09 -4.77 1.29
C CYS A 106 -8.38 -4.19 0.72
N ASN A 107 -9.34 -5.08 0.38
CA ASN A 107 -10.62 -4.68 -0.18
C ASN A 107 -11.71 -5.67 0.27
N PHE A 108 -12.71 -5.19 0.97
CA PHE A 108 -13.81 -6.02 1.49
C PHE A 108 -14.60 -6.76 0.40
N ARG A 109 -14.56 -6.29 -0.85
CA ARG A 109 -15.24 -6.95 -1.99
C ARG A 109 -14.47 -8.15 -2.54
N ARG A 110 -13.21 -8.32 -2.15
CA ARG A 110 -12.30 -9.37 -2.62
C ARG A 110 -11.80 -10.27 -1.48
N GLN A 111 -12.62 -10.48 -0.45
CA GLN A 111 -12.22 -11.22 0.75
C GLN A 111 -11.77 -12.66 0.44
N ASP A 112 -12.35 -13.31 -0.56
CA ASP A 112 -11.95 -14.67 -0.97
C ASP A 112 -10.51 -14.74 -1.51
N GLU A 113 -10.01 -13.64 -2.10
CA GLU A 113 -8.63 -13.51 -2.58
C GLU A 113 -7.67 -13.13 -1.45
N GLN A 114 -8.18 -12.66 -0.31
CA GLN A 114 -7.40 -12.11 0.80
C GLN A 114 -7.30 -13.07 1.99
N LYS A 115 -7.22 -14.37 1.70
CA LYS A 115 -6.81 -15.37 2.68
C LYS A 115 -5.36 -15.15 3.08
N ILE A 116 -4.98 -15.53 4.28
CA ILE A 116 -3.64 -15.30 4.81
C ILE A 116 -2.53 -15.85 3.90
N ASP A 117 -2.72 -17.03 3.34
CA ASP A 117 -1.80 -17.63 2.39
C ASP A 117 -1.59 -16.77 1.14
N ASN A 118 -2.66 -16.24 0.56
CA ASN A 118 -2.59 -15.36 -0.60
C ASN A 118 -1.92 -14.02 -0.27
N LEU A 119 -2.18 -13.44 0.90
CA LEU A 119 -1.53 -12.19 1.34
C LEU A 119 -0.02 -12.38 1.49
N LEU A 120 0.41 -13.44 2.19
CA LEU A 120 1.84 -13.73 2.37
C LEU A 120 2.52 -14.11 1.05
N MET A 121 1.86 -14.88 0.18
CA MET A 121 2.38 -15.18 -1.16
C MET A 121 2.50 -13.93 -2.03
N SER A 122 1.61 -12.94 -1.85
CA SER A 122 1.71 -11.67 -2.59
C SER A 122 2.91 -10.83 -2.15
N LEU A 123 3.21 -10.82 -0.83
CA LEU A 123 4.44 -10.19 -0.32
C LEU A 123 5.68 -10.94 -0.81
N LEU A 124 5.68 -12.28 -0.72
CA LEU A 124 6.76 -13.13 -1.20
C LEU A 124 7.03 -12.91 -2.69
N LYS A 125 5.98 -12.86 -3.52
CA LYS A 125 6.09 -12.61 -4.97
C LYS A 125 6.77 -11.28 -5.26
N GLN A 126 6.31 -10.19 -4.65
CA GLN A 126 6.86 -8.86 -4.89
C GLN A 126 8.32 -8.75 -4.47
N LEU A 127 8.67 -9.29 -3.28
CA LEU A 127 10.06 -9.33 -2.84
C LEU A 127 10.93 -10.23 -3.72
N ALA A 128 10.43 -11.38 -4.16
CA ALA A 128 11.17 -12.28 -5.04
C ALA A 128 11.38 -11.67 -6.44
N GLU A 129 10.36 -10.98 -6.97
CA GLU A 129 10.39 -10.31 -8.28
C GLU A 129 11.37 -9.13 -8.32
N SER A 130 11.63 -8.50 -7.16
CA SER A 130 12.58 -7.38 -7.05
C SER A 130 14.04 -7.82 -6.95
N GLN A 131 14.33 -9.11 -6.78
CA GLN A 131 15.68 -9.65 -6.75
C GLN A 131 16.27 -9.79 -8.17
N PRO A 132 17.60 -9.70 -8.32
CA PRO A 132 18.27 -9.89 -9.61
C PRO A 132 18.05 -11.25 -10.26
N SER A 133 17.77 -12.27 -9.45
CA SER A 133 17.42 -13.63 -9.87
C SER A 133 16.38 -14.20 -8.90
N LEU A 134 15.55 -15.11 -9.39
CA LEU A 134 14.54 -15.73 -8.54
C LEU A 134 15.19 -16.48 -7.35
N PRO A 135 14.83 -16.12 -6.09
CA PRO A 135 15.43 -16.76 -4.92
C PRO A 135 15.24 -18.27 -4.89
N VAL A 136 16.28 -18.99 -4.48
CA VAL A 136 16.27 -20.46 -4.42
C VAL A 136 15.12 -20.99 -3.57
N ALA A 137 14.83 -20.35 -2.42
CA ALA A 137 13.71 -20.75 -1.55
C ALA A 137 12.35 -20.71 -2.25
N VAL A 138 12.15 -19.80 -3.22
CA VAL A 138 10.92 -19.72 -4.01
C VAL A 138 10.86 -20.82 -5.06
N LYS A 139 11.99 -21.13 -5.72
CA LYS A 139 12.09 -22.25 -6.67
C LYS A 139 11.82 -23.58 -5.97
N GLU A 140 12.46 -23.82 -4.84
CA GLU A 140 12.26 -25.04 -4.04
C GLU A 140 10.82 -25.20 -3.54
N LEU A 141 10.17 -24.08 -3.16
CA LEU A 141 8.76 -24.08 -2.78
C LEU A 141 7.88 -24.52 -3.96
N TYR A 142 8.13 -23.95 -5.14
CA TYR A 142 7.43 -24.30 -6.37
C TYR A 142 7.63 -25.78 -6.75
N ASP A 143 8.86 -26.25 -6.79
CA ASP A 143 9.21 -27.62 -7.22
C ASP A 143 8.59 -28.70 -6.32
N ARG A 144 8.55 -28.45 -5.00
CA ARG A 144 7.88 -29.36 -4.04
C ARG A 144 6.40 -29.54 -4.31
N HIS A 145 5.72 -28.50 -4.80
CA HIS A 145 4.26 -28.49 -4.96
C HIS A 145 3.78 -28.68 -6.40
N LYS A 146 4.61 -28.30 -7.41
CA LYS A 146 4.30 -28.40 -8.84
C LYS A 146 3.88 -29.82 -9.24
N THR A 147 4.72 -30.79 -8.94
CA THR A 147 4.52 -32.18 -9.35
C THR A 147 3.30 -32.81 -8.68
N LYS A 148 3.08 -32.48 -7.41
CA LYS A 148 1.96 -32.99 -6.61
C LYS A 148 0.66 -32.20 -6.80
N ARG A 149 0.71 -31.06 -7.50
CA ARG A 149 -0.41 -30.13 -7.66
C ARG A 149 -1.05 -29.73 -6.32
N THR A 150 -0.21 -29.54 -5.27
CA THR A 150 -0.64 -29.10 -3.95
C THR A 150 -0.36 -27.62 -3.76
N ARG A 151 -0.99 -27.01 -2.74
CA ARG A 151 -0.65 -25.65 -2.29
C ARG A 151 0.29 -25.75 -1.09
N PRO A 152 1.24 -24.81 -0.94
CA PRO A 152 2.10 -24.76 0.24
C PRO A 152 1.28 -24.46 1.49
N SER A 153 1.74 -25.01 2.62
CA SER A 153 1.21 -24.68 3.94
C SER A 153 1.64 -23.25 4.34
N LEU A 154 0.92 -22.67 5.30
CA LEU A 154 1.26 -21.35 5.84
C LEU A 154 2.70 -21.30 6.35
N ASP A 155 3.15 -22.35 7.06
CA ASP A 155 4.52 -22.43 7.60
C ASP A 155 5.60 -22.46 6.49
N GLU A 156 5.30 -23.09 5.35
CA GLU A 156 6.22 -23.11 4.22
C GLU A 156 6.32 -21.74 3.56
N ILE A 157 5.18 -21.04 3.41
CA ILE A 157 5.12 -19.69 2.88
C ILE A 157 5.89 -18.73 3.80
N SER A 158 5.60 -18.76 5.11
CA SER A 158 6.28 -17.93 6.11
C SER A 158 7.79 -18.13 6.10
N ARG A 159 8.26 -19.38 6.07
CA ARG A 159 9.70 -19.68 5.98
C ARG A 159 10.33 -19.14 4.70
N SER A 160 9.67 -19.31 3.55
CA SER A 160 10.18 -18.78 2.29
C SER A 160 10.22 -17.24 2.31
N LEU A 161 9.20 -16.59 2.88
CA LEU A 161 9.15 -15.14 3.03
C LEU A 161 10.30 -14.64 3.95
N GLN A 162 10.56 -15.32 5.07
CA GLN A 162 11.69 -15.00 5.95
C GLN A 162 13.03 -15.11 5.21
N VAL A 163 13.26 -16.20 4.47
CA VAL A 163 14.50 -16.40 3.69
C VAL A 163 14.68 -15.31 2.64
N VAL A 164 13.61 -14.92 1.94
CA VAL A 164 13.69 -13.84 0.94
C VAL A 164 13.90 -12.49 1.61
N THR A 165 13.28 -12.25 2.78
CA THR A 165 13.47 -11.00 3.55
C THR A 165 14.93 -10.79 3.95
N ILE A 166 15.66 -11.84 4.30
CA ILE A 166 17.09 -11.78 4.69
C ILE A 166 17.99 -11.33 3.51
N LEU A 167 17.56 -11.51 2.28
CA LEU A 167 18.34 -11.06 1.12
C LEU A 167 18.44 -9.55 0.99
N TYR A 168 17.63 -8.81 1.75
CA TYR A 168 17.59 -7.36 1.76
C TYR A 168 18.29 -6.80 3.00
N SER A 169 18.95 -5.66 2.84
CA SER A 169 19.47 -4.87 3.96
C SER A 169 18.34 -4.21 4.74
N ARG A 170 17.19 -3.95 4.06
CA ARG A 170 15.99 -3.36 4.63
C ARG A 170 14.75 -3.69 3.79
N VAL A 171 13.62 -3.90 4.45
CA VAL A 171 12.35 -4.17 3.78
C VAL A 171 11.26 -3.21 4.28
N PHE A 172 10.46 -2.67 3.38
CA PHE A 172 9.24 -1.92 3.66
C PHE A 172 8.03 -2.77 3.26
N LEU A 173 7.18 -3.09 4.23
CA LEU A 173 5.90 -3.77 4.00
C LEU A 173 4.76 -2.79 4.25
N ILE A 174 3.94 -2.56 3.23
CA ILE A 174 2.87 -1.58 3.23
C ILE A 174 1.52 -2.31 3.16
N VAL A 175 0.62 -2.06 4.10
CA VAL A 175 -0.72 -2.66 4.14
C VAL A 175 -1.77 -1.55 4.22
N ASP A 176 -2.50 -1.36 3.12
CA ASP A 176 -3.62 -0.43 3.09
C ASP A 176 -4.91 -1.10 3.57
N ALA A 177 -5.73 -0.33 4.28
CA ALA A 177 -7.08 -0.71 4.74
C ALA A 177 -7.13 -2.08 5.45
N LEU A 178 -6.26 -2.29 6.45
CA LEU A 178 -6.19 -3.53 7.22
C LEU A 178 -7.55 -3.98 7.80
N ASP A 179 -8.43 -3.04 8.08
CA ASP A 179 -9.79 -3.30 8.55
C ASP A 179 -10.66 -4.01 7.50
N GLU A 180 -10.35 -3.87 6.23
CA GLU A 180 -11.03 -4.54 5.12
C GLU A 180 -10.48 -5.95 4.83
N CYS A 181 -9.34 -6.31 5.43
CA CYS A 181 -8.84 -7.67 5.42
C CYS A 181 -9.82 -8.61 6.12
N GLN A 182 -9.97 -9.82 5.60
CA GLN A 182 -10.90 -10.82 6.12
C GLN A 182 -10.75 -11.02 7.65
N ALA A 183 -11.81 -10.74 8.41
CA ALA A 183 -11.81 -10.94 9.85
C ALA A 183 -12.14 -12.38 10.25
N SER A 184 -12.82 -13.14 9.36
CA SER A 184 -13.24 -14.52 9.62
C SER A 184 -12.04 -15.45 9.81
N ALA A 185 -12.24 -16.48 10.64
CA ALA A 185 -11.24 -17.49 10.99
C ALA A 185 -9.89 -16.93 11.55
N GLY A 186 -9.89 -15.69 12.08
CA GLY A 186 -8.69 -15.06 12.61
C GLY A 186 -7.63 -14.69 11.55
N CYS A 187 -8.00 -14.60 10.28
CA CYS A 187 -7.09 -14.31 9.17
C CYS A 187 -6.28 -13.02 9.41
N ARG A 188 -6.95 -11.90 9.71
CA ARG A 188 -6.30 -10.62 9.99
C ARG A 188 -5.33 -10.69 11.18
N GLN A 189 -5.73 -11.39 12.25
CA GLN A 189 -4.87 -11.53 13.44
C GLN A 189 -3.61 -12.33 13.15
N ARG A 190 -3.75 -13.45 12.42
CA ARG A 190 -2.61 -14.27 11.98
C ARG A 190 -1.70 -13.50 11.02
N PHE A 191 -2.27 -12.77 10.07
CA PHE A 191 -1.51 -11.94 9.15
C PHE A 191 -0.69 -10.89 9.90
N LEU A 192 -1.28 -10.16 10.85
CA LEU A 192 -0.54 -9.23 11.71
C LEU A 192 0.55 -9.92 12.52
N SER A 193 0.29 -11.12 13.05
CA SER A 193 1.30 -11.87 13.79
C SER A 193 2.52 -12.21 12.93
N GLU A 194 2.31 -12.60 11.67
CA GLU A 194 3.39 -12.84 10.70
C GLU A 194 4.18 -11.56 10.41
N LEU A 195 3.50 -10.43 10.16
CA LEU A 195 4.17 -9.15 9.91
C LEU A 195 4.99 -8.68 11.12
N PHE A 196 4.45 -8.79 12.32
CA PHE A 196 5.18 -8.45 13.54
C PHE A 196 6.34 -9.40 13.80
N GLY A 197 6.21 -10.69 13.47
CA GLY A 197 7.30 -11.65 13.51
C GLY A 197 8.43 -11.27 12.56
N LEU A 198 8.11 -10.83 11.34
CA LEU A 198 9.11 -10.33 10.40
C LEU A 198 9.79 -9.06 10.92
N LYS A 199 9.01 -8.09 11.44
CA LYS A 199 9.57 -6.86 12.02
C LYS A 199 10.50 -7.15 13.19
N ALA A 200 10.13 -8.05 14.08
CA ALA A 200 10.90 -8.36 15.28
C ALA A 200 12.25 -9.04 15.01
N ASN A 201 12.33 -9.85 13.93
CA ASN A 201 13.50 -10.68 13.64
C ASN A 201 14.36 -10.14 12.49
N TYR A 202 13.83 -9.24 11.67
CA TYR A 202 14.50 -8.72 10.48
C TYR A 202 14.36 -7.19 10.39
N LYS A 203 15.14 -6.55 9.54
CA LYS A 203 15.08 -5.10 9.29
C LYS A 203 13.85 -4.75 8.43
N VAL A 204 12.66 -4.94 9.00
CA VAL A 204 11.39 -4.70 8.35
C VAL A 204 10.70 -3.48 8.98
N ASN A 205 10.33 -2.52 8.15
CA ASN A 205 9.46 -1.41 8.52
C ASN A 205 8.05 -1.69 8.01
N LEU A 206 7.05 -1.44 8.85
CA LEU A 206 5.65 -1.61 8.53
C LEU A 206 4.97 -0.25 8.36
N TYR A 207 4.20 -0.08 7.29
CA TYR A 207 3.23 1.00 7.15
C TYR A 207 1.84 0.39 7.04
N ILE A 208 0.92 0.82 7.91
CA ILE A 208 -0.41 0.18 8.00
C ILE A 208 -1.48 1.26 8.14
N THR A 209 -2.48 1.23 7.25
CA THR A 209 -3.67 2.05 7.41
C THR A 209 -4.88 1.23 7.86
N SER A 210 -5.81 1.87 8.54
CA SER A 210 -7.07 1.27 9.00
C SER A 210 -8.09 2.34 9.35
N ARG A 211 -9.35 1.95 9.50
CA ARG A 211 -10.31 2.75 10.27
C ARG A 211 -10.02 2.62 11.78
N PHE A 212 -10.62 3.52 12.59
CA PHE A 212 -10.54 3.46 14.05
C PHE A 212 -11.36 2.26 14.60
N ILE A 213 -10.77 1.07 14.54
CA ILE A 213 -11.35 -0.15 15.09
C ILE A 213 -10.56 -0.53 16.34
N PRO A 214 -11.19 -0.60 17.53
CA PRO A 214 -10.49 -0.85 18.80
C PRO A 214 -9.61 -2.09 18.79
N GLU A 215 -10.05 -3.20 18.18
CA GLU A 215 -9.27 -4.43 18.09
C GLU A 215 -8.01 -4.28 17.23
N ILE A 216 -7.99 -3.31 16.32
CA ILE A 216 -6.82 -2.99 15.49
C ILE A 216 -5.96 -1.96 16.20
N THR A 217 -6.54 -0.82 16.60
CA THR A 217 -5.78 0.31 17.18
C THR A 217 -5.03 -0.07 18.44
N THR A 218 -5.58 -0.98 19.25
CA THR A 218 -4.88 -1.48 20.45
C THR A 218 -3.59 -2.23 20.16
N LYS A 219 -3.41 -2.79 18.95
CA LYS A 219 -2.20 -3.50 18.55
C LYS A 219 -1.02 -2.57 18.28
N PHE A 220 -1.30 -1.30 17.98
CA PHE A 220 -0.32 -0.30 17.56
C PHE A 220 -0.06 0.80 18.60
N ARG A 221 -0.49 0.62 19.87
CA ARG A 221 -0.36 1.64 20.92
C ARG A 221 1.08 2.09 21.20
N ALA A 222 2.05 1.24 20.96
CA ALA A 222 3.47 1.52 21.19
C ALA A 222 4.22 1.94 19.91
N ASP A 223 3.53 1.97 18.77
CA ASP A 223 4.11 2.29 17.48
C ASP A 223 3.90 3.79 17.13
N ILE A 224 4.64 4.28 16.14
CA ILE A 224 4.45 5.63 15.60
C ILE A 224 3.05 5.70 14.99
N THR A 225 2.26 6.69 15.41
CA THR A 225 0.88 6.84 14.93
C THR A 225 0.67 8.23 14.34
N LEU A 226 0.13 8.28 13.12
CA LEU A 226 -0.26 9.51 12.43
C LEU A 226 -1.69 9.38 11.91
N GLU A 227 -2.61 10.14 12.48
CA GLU A 227 -4.00 10.13 12.02
C GLU A 227 -4.12 10.73 10.62
N ILE A 228 -4.74 9.99 9.71
CA ILE A 228 -5.04 10.50 8.37
C ILE A 228 -6.36 11.24 8.38
N ARG A 229 -6.26 12.55 8.12
CA ARG A 229 -7.37 13.45 7.78
C ARG A 229 -7.05 14.21 6.51
N ALA A 230 -8.05 14.45 5.69
CA ALA A 230 -7.87 15.35 4.54
C ALA A 230 -7.59 16.77 5.05
N SER A 231 -6.48 17.36 4.65
CA SER A 231 -6.18 18.75 4.99
C SER A 231 -7.09 19.69 4.21
N LYS A 232 -7.43 20.86 4.80
CA LYS A 232 -8.21 21.90 4.11
C LYS A 232 -7.56 22.29 2.78
N GLU A 233 -6.23 22.36 2.75
CA GLU A 233 -5.46 22.68 1.55
C GLU A 233 -5.62 21.60 0.46
N ASP A 234 -5.51 20.32 0.82
CA ASP A 234 -5.69 19.21 -0.13
C ASP A 234 -7.13 19.14 -0.65
N ILE A 235 -8.13 19.38 0.22
CA ILE A 235 -9.53 19.47 -0.18
C ILE A 235 -9.72 20.62 -1.17
N GLY A 236 -9.15 21.78 -0.89
CA GLY A 236 -9.20 22.96 -1.77
C GLY A 236 -8.64 22.64 -3.17
N LYS A 237 -7.44 22.04 -3.25
CA LYS A 237 -6.81 21.61 -4.51
C LYS A 237 -7.68 20.59 -5.29
N TYR A 238 -8.28 19.65 -4.56
CA TYR A 238 -9.19 18.68 -5.15
C TYR A 238 -10.43 19.35 -5.73
N LEU A 239 -11.05 20.26 -4.98
CA LEU A 239 -12.24 21.01 -5.42
C LEU A 239 -11.94 21.88 -6.63
N GLU A 240 -10.85 22.64 -6.63
CA GLU A 240 -10.45 23.49 -7.76
C GLU A 240 -10.39 22.75 -9.10
N THR A 241 -9.95 21.50 -9.06
CA THR A 241 -9.87 20.69 -10.28
C THR A 241 -11.24 20.11 -10.67
N HIS A 242 -12.01 19.62 -9.69
CA HIS A 242 -13.24 18.88 -9.96
C HIS A 242 -14.45 19.80 -10.20
N MET A 243 -14.48 20.99 -9.61
CA MET A 243 -15.56 21.94 -9.81
C MET A 243 -15.56 22.51 -11.22
N ARG A 244 -14.42 22.58 -11.91
CA ARG A 244 -14.34 22.97 -13.34
C ARG A 244 -15.12 22.05 -14.27
N TYR A 245 -15.41 20.83 -13.84
CA TYR A 245 -16.24 19.88 -14.60
C TYR A 245 -17.74 19.99 -14.30
N LEU A 246 -18.11 20.86 -13.36
CA LEU A 246 -19.53 21.14 -13.07
C LEU A 246 -19.98 22.33 -13.91
N SER A 247 -20.70 22.04 -15.00
CA SER A 247 -21.45 23.08 -15.74
C SER A 247 -22.60 23.57 -14.84
N PRO A 248 -22.67 24.75 -14.41
CA PRO A 248 -22.30 26.10 -14.86
C PRO A 248 -21.26 26.81 -13.96
N PHE A 249 -20.36 26.11 -13.29
CA PHE A 249 -19.47 26.67 -12.28
C PHE A 249 -18.56 27.79 -12.84
N ASP A 250 -18.12 27.66 -14.10
CA ASP A 250 -17.31 28.71 -14.76
C ASP A 250 -18.08 30.02 -15.02
N ASP A 251 -19.42 29.96 -15.02
CA ASP A 251 -20.27 31.13 -15.19
C ASP A 251 -20.51 31.90 -13.88
N TRP A 252 -20.13 31.31 -12.74
CA TRP A 252 -20.32 31.97 -11.45
C TRP A 252 -19.20 32.98 -11.18
N ASN A 253 -19.57 34.07 -10.48
CA ASN A 253 -18.55 35.02 -10.07
C ASN A 253 -17.56 34.39 -9.08
N ARG A 254 -16.34 34.91 -9.07
CA ARG A 254 -15.23 34.37 -8.29
C ARG A 254 -15.53 34.33 -6.78
N GLN A 255 -16.23 35.33 -6.28
CA GLN A 255 -16.62 35.41 -4.87
C GLN A 255 -17.55 34.24 -4.47
N LEU A 256 -18.55 33.93 -5.28
CA LEU A 256 -19.46 32.79 -5.05
C LEU A 256 -18.74 31.46 -5.15
N GLN A 257 -17.79 31.34 -6.07
CA GLN A 257 -16.94 30.13 -6.17
C GLN A 257 -16.12 29.91 -4.89
N ASP A 258 -15.52 30.97 -4.33
CA ASP A 258 -14.72 30.91 -3.13
C ASP A 258 -15.59 30.59 -1.88
N GLU A 259 -16.75 31.23 -1.75
CA GLU A 259 -17.72 30.98 -0.68
C GLU A 259 -18.18 29.49 -0.67
N ILE A 260 -18.52 28.94 -1.83
CA ILE A 260 -18.90 27.52 -1.95
C ILE A 260 -17.75 26.58 -1.61
N LYS A 261 -16.53 26.89 -2.03
CA LYS A 261 -15.35 26.10 -1.68
C LYS A 261 -15.13 26.08 -0.17
N ASP A 262 -15.20 27.24 0.47
CA ASP A 262 -15.01 27.38 1.92
C ASP A 262 -16.08 26.61 2.70
N GLU A 263 -17.36 26.73 2.30
CA GLU A 263 -18.44 25.95 2.90
C GLU A 263 -18.24 24.44 2.75
N ILE A 264 -17.82 23.97 1.57
CA ILE A 264 -17.54 22.54 1.36
C ILE A 264 -16.36 22.09 2.21
N VAL A 265 -15.26 22.87 2.24
CA VAL A 265 -14.07 22.56 3.04
C VAL A 265 -14.42 22.44 4.53
N ASP A 266 -15.29 23.31 5.04
CA ASP A 266 -15.73 23.31 6.44
C ASP A 266 -16.72 22.17 6.73
N ALA A 267 -17.60 21.83 5.79
CA ALA A 267 -18.61 20.78 5.96
C ALA A 267 -18.02 19.35 5.90
N VAL A 268 -16.90 19.17 5.20
CA VAL A 268 -16.35 17.83 4.89
C VAL A 268 -15.59 17.19 6.07
N ASP A 269 -15.28 17.95 7.14
CA ASP A 269 -14.62 17.47 8.39
C ASP A 269 -13.54 16.39 8.17
N GLY A 270 -12.61 16.67 7.26
CA GLY A 270 -11.46 15.77 7.01
C GLY A 270 -11.73 14.61 6.05
N MET A 271 -12.82 14.63 5.28
CA MET A 271 -13.12 13.64 4.23
C MET A 271 -12.93 14.23 2.81
N TYR A 272 -12.30 13.48 1.91
CA TYR A 272 -12.25 13.84 0.47
C TYR A 272 -13.55 13.53 -0.30
N VAL A 273 -14.56 12.95 0.34
CA VAL A 273 -15.80 12.52 -0.33
C VAL A 273 -16.75 13.72 -0.54
N ALA A 274 -16.25 14.76 -1.22
CA ALA A 274 -17.05 15.85 -1.74
C ALA A 274 -18.02 15.40 -2.86
N LYS A 275 -17.86 14.19 -3.40
CA LYS A 275 -18.68 13.70 -4.54
C LYS A 275 -20.18 13.64 -4.25
N ASP A 276 -20.57 13.37 -3.02
CA ASP A 276 -22.00 13.27 -2.66
C ASP A 276 -22.60 14.66 -2.40
N TYR A 277 -21.79 15.62 -1.94
CA TYR A 277 -22.21 17.02 -1.83
C TYR A 277 -22.33 17.70 -3.21
N LEU A 278 -21.40 17.41 -4.13
CA LEU A 278 -21.42 17.98 -5.49
C LEU A 278 -22.57 17.44 -6.38
N LYS A 279 -23.23 16.35 -5.99
CA LYS A 279 -24.43 15.83 -6.71
C LYS A 279 -25.72 16.55 -6.34
N HIS A 280 -25.70 17.31 -5.29
CA HIS A 280 -26.88 18.03 -4.74
C HIS A 280 -26.79 19.56 -4.94
N LEU A 281 -25.72 20.07 -5.56
CA LEU A 281 -25.58 21.41 -6.07
C LEU A 281 -25.97 21.45 -7.55
#